data_b179e0a7ef17cdcbb780bae020a52ec5
#
_entry.id   b179e0a7ef17cdcbb780bae020a52ec5
#
_cell.length_a   1.000
_cell.length_b   1.000
_cell.length_c   1.000
_cell.angle_alpha   90.00
_cell.angle_beta   90.00
_cell.angle_gamma   90.00
#
_symmetry.space_group_name_H-M   'P 1'
#
loop_
_entity.id
_entity.type
_entity.pdbx_description
1 polymer ?
#
loop_
_entity_poly.entity_id
_entity_poly.type
_entity_poly.pdbx_seq_one_letter_code
_entity_poly.pdbx_strand_id
1 'polypeptide(L)'
;MKKIMTIVALLTVTVSMLAQHDEGDFTIQPKVGLNVATLSNADKSIAHFHLGLEAEYMFTDKFSVGFGAMLSNQGAKYNATESLERYEIDLDYVQVPILASYYILPGLAVKTGIQPGFKMRAKAKFDDHKVDLDKLYGLYNNVTDDNAKVSTADISIPIGVSYEYKNIVLDARYCWGLTKVLNQGEAFRNRVFMLSLGYKFQLTD
;
A
#
# COMPACT_ATOMS: atom_id res chain seq x y z
N MET A 1 26.00 3.95 -13.07
CA MET A 1 25.72 5.34 -12.66
C MET A 1 25.42 6.24 -13.86
N LYS A 2 26.27 6.32 -14.89
CA LYS A 2 26.02 7.19 -16.08
C LYS A 2 24.68 6.92 -16.80
N LYS A 3 24.27 5.65 -16.97
CA LYS A 3 22.99 5.28 -17.62
C LYS A 3 21.76 5.71 -16.83
N ILE A 4 21.82 5.69 -15.49
CA ILE A 4 20.72 6.15 -14.61
C ILE A 4 20.62 7.68 -14.67
N MET A 5 21.74 8.40 -14.67
CA MET A 5 21.76 9.86 -14.86
C MET A 5 21.22 10.28 -16.21
N THR A 6 21.50 9.51 -17.27
CA THR A 6 20.98 9.80 -18.63
C THR A 6 19.46 9.59 -18.69
N ILE A 7 18.93 8.55 -18.04
CA ILE A 7 17.47 8.30 -17.96
C ILE A 7 16.78 9.40 -17.15
N VAL A 8 17.37 9.81 -16.03
CA VAL A 8 16.85 10.93 -15.21
C VAL A 8 16.91 12.24 -15.99
N ALA A 9 18.01 12.52 -16.70
CA ALA A 9 18.12 13.71 -17.54
C ALA A 9 17.16 13.70 -18.74
N LEU A 10 16.89 12.54 -19.34
CA LEU A 10 15.92 12.44 -20.45
C LEU A 10 14.48 12.64 -19.96
N LEU A 11 14.16 12.19 -18.74
CA LEU A 11 12.86 12.42 -18.10
C LEU A 11 12.65 13.91 -17.76
N THR A 12 13.70 14.65 -17.43
CA THR A 12 13.58 16.08 -17.05
C THR A 12 13.36 17.00 -18.26
N VAL A 13 13.79 16.63 -19.46
CA VAL A 13 13.70 17.50 -20.66
C VAL A 13 12.29 17.52 -21.27
N THR A 14 11.46 16.49 -21.05
CA THR A 14 10.10 16.40 -21.61
C THR A 14 8.99 16.96 -20.70
N VAL A 15 9.32 17.43 -19.51
CA VAL A 15 8.37 17.76 -18.42
C VAL A 15 7.76 19.14 -18.52
N SER A 16 8.21 20.01 -19.44
CA SER A 16 7.94 21.45 -19.35
C SER A 16 6.55 21.91 -19.78
N MET A 17 5.59 21.06 -20.15
CA MET A 17 4.35 21.59 -20.76
C MET A 17 2.99 20.99 -20.33
N LEU A 18 2.88 19.95 -19.50
CA LEU A 18 1.59 19.24 -19.40
C LEU A 18 1.12 18.75 -18.03
N ALA A 19 1.79 19.03 -16.95
CA ALA A 19 1.35 18.68 -15.60
C ALA A 19 1.49 19.89 -14.67
N GLN A 20 0.83 20.99 -15.02
CA GLN A 20 0.72 22.15 -14.16
C GLN A 20 -0.57 22.00 -13.38
N HIS A 21 -0.47 21.98 -12.06
CA HIS A 21 -1.60 22.01 -11.16
C HIS A 21 -1.77 23.41 -10.66
N ASP A 22 -3.00 23.89 -10.67
CA ASP A 22 -3.35 25.20 -10.14
C ASP A 22 -3.97 25.06 -8.74
N GLU A 23 -3.84 26.11 -7.93
CA GLU A 23 -4.51 26.20 -6.64
C GLU A 23 -6.02 26.03 -6.82
N GLY A 24 -6.63 25.15 -6.02
CA GLY A 24 -8.05 24.84 -6.10
C GLY A 24 -8.40 23.64 -6.99
N ASP A 25 -7.44 23.08 -7.72
CA ASP A 25 -7.68 21.90 -8.52
C ASP A 25 -8.13 20.72 -7.67
N PHE A 26 -9.21 20.08 -8.11
CA PHE A 26 -9.72 18.84 -7.52
C PHE A 26 -9.69 17.74 -8.55
N THR A 27 -9.02 16.64 -8.21
CA THR A 27 -8.84 15.51 -9.12
C THR A 27 -9.28 14.20 -8.49
N ILE A 28 -9.72 13.26 -9.34
CA ILE A 28 -9.98 11.87 -8.94
C ILE A 28 -9.12 10.95 -9.78
N GLN A 29 -8.52 9.98 -9.12
CA GLN A 29 -7.57 9.06 -9.71
C GLN A 29 -7.92 7.60 -9.39
N PRO A 30 -8.63 6.87 -10.29
CA PRO A 30 -8.62 5.42 -10.24
C PRO A 30 -7.21 4.89 -10.49
N LYS A 31 -6.82 3.87 -9.75
CA LYS A 31 -5.51 3.24 -9.84
C LYS A 31 -5.56 1.73 -9.64
N VAL A 32 -4.63 1.06 -10.27
CA VAL A 32 -4.38 -0.38 -10.12
C VAL A 32 -2.88 -0.60 -10.03
N GLY A 33 -2.46 -1.63 -9.31
CA GLY A 33 -1.05 -1.90 -9.18
C GLY A 33 -0.72 -3.20 -8.48
N LEU A 34 0.56 -3.32 -8.15
CA LEU A 34 1.14 -4.47 -7.46
C LEU A 34 1.62 -4.08 -6.07
N ASN A 35 1.34 -4.94 -5.11
CA ASN A 35 1.90 -4.91 -3.77
C ASN A 35 2.95 -6.00 -3.65
N VAL A 36 4.12 -5.65 -3.15
CA VAL A 36 5.08 -6.61 -2.62
C VAL A 36 5.04 -6.47 -1.11
N ALA A 37 4.30 -7.38 -0.47
CA ALA A 37 4.07 -7.35 0.97
C ALA A 37 4.95 -8.36 1.70
N THR A 38 5.34 -8.03 2.91
CA THR A 38 6.00 -8.93 3.85
C THR A 38 5.60 -8.58 5.28
N LEU A 39 5.72 -9.52 6.19
CA LEU A 39 5.67 -9.29 7.63
C LEU A 39 7.09 -9.18 8.17
N SER A 40 7.29 -8.44 9.26
CA SER A 40 8.63 -8.10 9.78
C SER A 40 9.54 -9.30 10.08
N ASN A 41 8.97 -10.49 10.35
CA ASN A 41 9.68 -11.73 10.64
C ASN A 41 9.38 -12.84 9.64
N ALA A 42 8.93 -12.50 8.43
CA ALA A 42 8.62 -13.49 7.40
C ALA A 42 9.86 -13.81 6.55
N ASP A 43 9.92 -15.04 6.07
CA ASP A 43 11.04 -15.51 5.23
C ASP A 43 10.98 -14.92 3.82
N LYS A 44 9.78 -14.74 3.27
CA LYS A 44 9.58 -14.26 1.89
C LYS A 44 8.41 -13.31 1.76
N SER A 45 8.56 -12.36 0.84
CA SER A 45 7.50 -11.46 0.40
C SER A 45 6.53 -12.15 -0.54
N ILE A 46 5.30 -11.64 -0.58
CA ILE A 46 4.26 -12.03 -1.54
C ILE A 46 3.93 -10.84 -2.43
N ALA A 47 3.75 -11.13 -3.73
CA ALA A 47 3.25 -10.13 -4.68
C ALA A 47 1.75 -10.35 -4.92
N HIS A 48 0.96 -9.30 -4.73
CA HIS A 48 -0.47 -9.27 -4.95
C HIS A 48 -0.90 -8.01 -5.70
N PHE A 49 -2.13 -8.00 -6.20
CA PHE A 49 -2.72 -6.83 -6.82
C PHE A 49 -3.40 -5.92 -5.79
N HIS A 50 -3.49 -4.64 -6.12
CA HIS A 50 -4.37 -3.70 -5.47
C HIS A 50 -5.10 -2.87 -6.52
N LEU A 51 -6.24 -2.36 -6.13
CA LEU A 51 -7.01 -1.40 -6.91
C LEU A 51 -7.64 -0.37 -5.96
N GLY A 52 -7.84 0.85 -6.45
CA GLY A 52 -8.42 1.89 -5.61
C GLY A 52 -8.75 3.16 -6.36
N LEU A 53 -9.28 4.08 -5.59
CA LEU A 53 -9.62 5.42 -6.00
C LEU A 53 -9.00 6.40 -5.02
N GLU A 54 -8.30 7.41 -5.50
CA GLU A 54 -7.80 8.52 -4.70
C GLU A 54 -8.36 9.83 -5.24
N ALA A 55 -8.74 10.74 -4.35
CA ALA A 55 -9.06 12.12 -4.65
C ALA A 55 -7.95 13.00 -4.11
N GLU A 56 -7.63 14.08 -4.82
CA GLU A 56 -6.57 15.02 -4.46
C GLU A 56 -7.05 16.44 -4.67
N TYR A 57 -6.77 17.31 -3.69
CA TYR A 57 -7.07 18.74 -3.73
C TYR A 57 -5.78 19.54 -3.63
N MET A 58 -5.57 20.48 -4.53
CA MET A 58 -4.43 21.38 -4.57
C MET A 58 -4.68 22.60 -3.69
N PHE A 59 -3.94 22.72 -2.59
CA PHE A 59 -3.96 23.92 -1.74
C PHE A 59 -3.09 25.04 -2.27
N THR A 60 -2.07 24.69 -3.01
CA THR A 60 -1.18 25.61 -3.73
C THR A 60 -0.68 24.87 -4.98
N ASP A 61 -0.04 25.57 -5.91
CA ASP A 61 0.57 24.96 -7.13
C ASP A 61 1.54 23.81 -6.82
N LYS A 62 2.01 23.68 -5.57
CA LYS A 62 3.01 22.68 -5.17
C LYS A 62 2.57 21.75 -4.06
N PHE A 63 1.51 22.07 -3.34
CA PHE A 63 1.09 21.29 -2.20
C PHE A 63 -0.35 20.82 -2.33
N SER A 64 -0.56 19.54 -2.16
CA SER A 64 -1.87 18.93 -2.16
C SER A 64 -2.11 18.00 -0.98
N VAL A 65 -3.38 17.77 -0.70
CA VAL A 65 -3.84 16.72 0.22
C VAL A 65 -4.79 15.80 -0.54
N GLY A 66 -4.56 14.51 -0.40
CA GLY A 66 -5.38 13.47 -1.02
C GLY A 66 -5.93 12.51 0.02
N PHE A 67 -7.03 11.89 -0.32
CA PHE A 67 -7.61 10.77 0.41
C PHE A 67 -8.16 9.74 -0.57
N GLY A 68 -8.28 8.49 -0.13
CA GLY A 68 -8.73 7.43 -1.03
C GLY A 68 -9.30 6.23 -0.34
N ALA A 69 -9.71 5.28 -1.14
CA ALA A 69 -10.10 3.94 -0.72
C ALA A 69 -9.45 2.92 -1.65
N MET A 70 -8.79 1.93 -1.08
CA MET A 70 -8.04 0.91 -1.83
C MET A 70 -8.35 -0.48 -1.29
N LEU A 71 -8.60 -1.42 -2.18
CA LEU A 71 -8.60 -2.85 -1.88
C LEU A 71 -7.17 -3.36 -2.08
N SER A 72 -6.59 -3.91 -1.03
CA SER A 72 -5.20 -4.32 -1.00
C SER A 72 -5.07 -5.72 -0.43
N ASN A 73 -4.54 -6.64 -1.23
CA ASN A 73 -4.16 -7.94 -0.75
C ASN A 73 -2.71 -7.85 -0.25
N GLN A 74 -2.45 -8.37 0.93
CA GLN A 74 -1.15 -8.38 1.61
C GLN A 74 -0.88 -9.74 2.22
N GLY A 75 0.31 -9.94 2.78
CA GLY A 75 0.62 -11.18 3.45
C GLY A 75 2.11 -11.52 3.44
N ALA A 76 2.40 -12.76 3.76
CA ALA A 76 3.76 -13.27 3.78
C ALA A 76 3.80 -14.78 3.60
N LYS A 77 4.95 -15.30 3.15
CA LYS A 77 5.25 -16.73 3.07
C LYS A 77 6.26 -17.11 4.15
N TYR A 78 6.01 -18.27 4.72
CA TYR A 78 6.90 -18.92 5.68
C TYR A 78 7.39 -20.23 5.11
N ASN A 79 8.69 -20.48 5.21
CA ASN A 79 9.29 -21.74 4.76
C ASN A 79 8.94 -22.87 5.74
N ALA A 80 9.01 -24.10 5.25
CA ALA A 80 8.90 -25.28 6.11
C ALA A 80 10.06 -25.31 7.12
N THR A 81 9.73 -25.64 8.37
CA THR A 81 10.66 -25.99 9.45
C THR A 81 10.45 -27.44 9.84
N GLU A 82 11.33 -28.01 10.69
CA GLU A 82 11.24 -29.43 11.14
C GLU A 82 9.87 -29.82 11.73
N SER A 83 9.11 -28.80 12.23
CA SER A 83 7.83 -29.00 12.91
C SER A 83 6.62 -28.46 12.15
N LEU A 84 6.81 -27.70 11.05
CA LEU A 84 5.74 -27.02 10.32
C LEU A 84 5.99 -27.05 8.82
N GLU A 85 4.97 -27.43 8.06
CA GLU A 85 4.99 -27.32 6.58
C GLU A 85 5.00 -25.86 6.13
N ARG A 86 5.35 -25.64 4.87
CA ARG A 86 5.28 -24.31 4.26
C ARG A 86 3.86 -23.76 4.32
N TYR A 87 3.70 -22.53 4.79
CA TYR A 87 2.41 -21.88 4.80
C TYR A 87 2.49 -20.42 4.32
N GLU A 88 1.38 -19.95 3.85
CA GLU A 88 1.19 -18.59 3.33
C GLU A 88 0.05 -17.92 4.11
N ILE A 89 0.27 -16.69 4.55
CA ILE A 89 -0.76 -15.86 5.19
C ILE A 89 -1.22 -14.83 4.16
N ASP A 90 -2.51 -14.86 3.85
CA ASP A 90 -3.19 -13.89 2.99
C ASP A 90 -4.09 -12.99 3.83
N LEU A 91 -3.90 -11.69 3.70
CA LEU A 91 -4.64 -10.65 4.41
C LEU A 91 -5.25 -9.67 3.41
N ASP A 92 -6.57 -9.59 3.40
CA ASP A 92 -7.30 -8.63 2.56
C ASP A 92 -7.67 -7.42 3.40
N TYR A 93 -7.32 -6.23 2.91
CA TYR A 93 -7.61 -4.95 3.56
C TYR A 93 -8.37 -4.00 2.66
N VAL A 94 -9.26 -3.22 3.28
CA VAL A 94 -9.65 -1.91 2.77
C VAL A 94 -8.72 -0.88 3.42
N GLN A 95 -7.98 -0.15 2.61
CA GLN A 95 -7.07 0.90 3.08
C GLN A 95 -7.63 2.27 2.72
N VAL A 96 -7.47 3.22 3.63
CA VAL A 96 -7.92 4.61 3.45
C VAL A 96 -6.70 5.53 3.56
N PRO A 97 -5.92 5.69 2.48
CA PRO A 97 -4.78 6.60 2.50
C PRO A 97 -5.24 8.04 2.66
N ILE A 98 -4.57 8.78 3.54
CA ILE A 98 -4.64 10.23 3.69
C ILE A 98 -3.23 10.74 3.47
N LEU A 99 -3.01 11.45 2.38
CA LEU A 99 -1.69 11.78 1.86
C LEU A 99 -1.51 13.28 1.74
N ALA A 100 -0.35 13.76 2.12
CA ALA A 100 0.19 15.04 1.73
C ALA A 100 1.18 14.83 0.59
N SER A 101 1.07 15.61 -0.48
CA SER A 101 1.96 15.56 -1.63
C SER A 101 2.62 16.92 -1.84
N TYR A 102 3.90 16.89 -2.17
CA TYR A 102 4.65 18.08 -2.52
C TYR A 102 5.29 17.90 -3.89
N TYR A 103 4.91 18.73 -4.84
CA TYR A 103 5.40 18.71 -6.21
C TYR A 103 6.74 19.44 -6.29
N ILE A 104 7.82 18.66 -6.43
CA ILE A 104 9.20 19.17 -6.55
C ILE A 104 9.47 19.72 -7.96
N LEU A 105 8.86 19.09 -8.95
CA LEU A 105 8.88 19.49 -10.37
C LEU A 105 7.47 19.28 -10.92
N PRO A 106 7.11 19.94 -12.04
CA PRO A 106 5.86 19.64 -12.74
C PRO A 106 5.69 18.13 -12.95
N GLY A 107 4.62 17.56 -12.43
CA GLY A 107 4.31 16.14 -12.48
C GLY A 107 5.08 15.23 -11.52
N LEU A 108 6.15 15.69 -10.85
CA LEU A 108 6.91 14.87 -9.90
C LEU A 108 6.61 15.29 -8.46
N ALA A 109 5.96 14.44 -7.71
CA ALA A 109 5.64 14.67 -6.31
C ALA A 109 6.28 13.65 -5.37
N VAL A 110 6.66 14.11 -4.17
CA VAL A 110 6.89 13.26 -3.00
C VAL A 110 5.63 13.22 -2.17
N LYS A 111 5.32 12.04 -1.62
CA LYS A 111 4.09 11.79 -0.89
C LYS A 111 4.38 11.14 0.45
N THR A 112 3.65 11.58 1.48
CA THR A 112 3.65 10.93 2.79
C THR A 112 2.32 11.14 3.48
N GLY A 113 2.05 10.42 4.57
CA GLY A 113 0.80 10.58 5.28
C GLY A 113 0.53 9.45 6.26
N ILE A 114 -0.74 9.15 6.45
CA ILE A 114 -1.22 8.02 7.23
C ILE A 114 -2.14 7.15 6.36
N GLN A 115 -2.07 5.84 6.56
CA GLN A 115 -2.89 4.91 5.81
C GLN A 115 -3.50 3.88 6.76
N PRO A 116 -4.66 4.20 7.37
CA PRO A 116 -5.46 3.21 8.08
C PRO A 116 -5.91 2.11 7.13
N GLY A 117 -5.84 0.87 7.61
CA GLY A 117 -6.32 -0.32 6.92
C GLY A 117 -7.27 -1.11 7.81
N PHE A 118 -8.36 -1.59 7.24
CA PHE A 118 -9.34 -2.42 7.92
C PHE A 118 -9.32 -3.80 7.29
N LYS A 119 -9.04 -4.81 8.13
CA LYS A 119 -9.03 -6.21 7.68
C LYS A 119 -10.43 -6.65 7.28
N MET A 120 -10.54 -7.14 6.06
CA MET A 120 -11.75 -7.79 5.56
C MET A 120 -11.68 -9.30 5.74
N ARG A 121 -10.49 -9.88 5.58
CA ARG A 121 -10.30 -11.32 5.59
C ARG A 121 -8.87 -11.67 5.98
N ALA A 122 -8.70 -12.74 6.73
CA ALA A 122 -7.41 -13.33 7.06
C ALA A 122 -7.46 -14.85 6.83
N LYS A 123 -6.59 -15.37 5.99
CA LYS A 123 -6.50 -16.80 5.67
C LYS A 123 -5.07 -17.30 5.80
N ALA A 124 -4.90 -18.53 6.28
CA ALA A 124 -3.69 -19.29 6.14
C ALA A 124 -3.88 -20.36 5.06
N LYS A 125 -2.90 -20.52 4.19
CA LYS A 125 -2.87 -21.55 3.19
C LYS A 125 -1.72 -22.51 3.53
N PHE A 126 -2.08 -23.76 3.78
CA PHE A 126 -1.19 -24.89 4.03
C PHE A 126 -1.33 -25.85 2.85
N ASP A 127 -0.28 -25.98 2.05
CA ASP A 127 -0.27 -26.81 0.84
C ASP A 127 -1.54 -26.59 -0.02
N ASP A 128 -2.51 -27.49 0.00
CA ASP A 128 -3.79 -27.36 -0.74
C ASP A 128 -4.99 -26.90 0.10
N HIS A 129 -4.81 -26.70 1.40
CA HIS A 129 -5.90 -26.32 2.30
C HIS A 129 -5.84 -24.85 2.70
N LYS A 130 -6.97 -24.16 2.57
CA LYS A 130 -7.14 -22.78 3.06
C LYS A 130 -7.94 -22.78 4.34
N VAL A 131 -7.38 -22.23 5.40
CA VAL A 131 -8.02 -22.10 6.72
C VAL A 131 -8.24 -20.63 7.02
N ASP A 132 -9.44 -20.33 7.50
CA ASP A 132 -9.77 -18.99 7.99
C ASP A 132 -9.13 -18.78 9.35
N LEU A 133 -8.23 -17.80 9.45
CA LEU A 133 -7.47 -17.55 10.68
C LEU A 133 -8.37 -17.05 11.82
N ASP A 134 -9.41 -16.28 11.52
CA ASP A 134 -10.32 -15.78 12.56
C ASP A 134 -11.12 -16.93 13.17
N LYS A 135 -11.52 -17.92 12.36
CA LYS A 135 -12.18 -19.14 12.86
C LYS A 135 -11.22 -20.03 13.64
N LEU A 136 -9.99 -20.20 13.15
CA LEU A 136 -8.97 -20.99 13.81
C LEU A 136 -8.64 -20.42 15.20
N TYR A 137 -8.41 -19.11 15.30
CA TYR A 137 -8.17 -18.45 16.58
C TYR A 137 -9.40 -18.48 17.49
N GLY A 138 -10.61 -18.39 16.93
CA GLY A 138 -11.83 -18.57 17.71
C GLY A 138 -11.93 -19.96 18.35
N LEU A 139 -11.60 -21.01 17.65
CA LEU A 139 -11.56 -22.37 18.19
C LEU A 139 -10.44 -22.54 19.24
N TYR A 140 -9.24 -22.02 18.95
CA TYR A 140 -8.11 -22.05 19.86
C TYR A 140 -8.42 -21.34 21.19
N ASN A 141 -8.99 -20.15 21.15
CA ASN A 141 -9.36 -19.36 22.33
C ASN A 141 -10.41 -20.06 23.19
N ASN A 142 -11.34 -20.81 22.58
CA ASN A 142 -12.35 -21.59 23.33
C ASN A 142 -11.74 -22.77 24.08
N VAL A 143 -10.58 -23.27 23.68
CA VAL A 143 -9.89 -24.40 24.30
C VAL A 143 -8.87 -23.94 25.36
N THR A 144 -8.20 -22.81 25.11
CA THR A 144 -7.06 -22.32 25.90
C THR A 144 -7.37 -21.15 26.82
N ASP A 145 -8.60 -20.63 26.77
CA ASP A 145 -9.02 -19.38 27.47
C ASP A 145 -8.11 -18.17 27.12
N ASP A 146 -7.56 -18.18 25.91
CA ASP A 146 -6.64 -17.18 25.38
C ASP A 146 -7.41 -16.16 24.51
N ASN A 147 -6.85 -14.99 24.26
CA ASN A 147 -7.47 -13.94 23.45
C ASN A 147 -6.67 -13.64 22.17
N ALA A 148 -6.08 -14.66 21.56
CA ALA A 148 -5.34 -14.54 20.32
C ALA A 148 -6.27 -14.17 19.16
N LYS A 149 -5.94 -13.13 18.41
CA LYS A 149 -6.69 -12.70 17.21
C LYS A 149 -5.81 -11.94 16.22
N VAL A 150 -6.19 -12.00 14.97
CA VAL A 150 -5.64 -11.12 13.94
C VAL A 150 -6.24 -9.72 14.11
N SER A 151 -5.41 -8.70 14.15
CA SER A 151 -5.83 -7.30 14.33
C SER A 151 -6.82 -6.89 13.25
N THR A 152 -7.91 -6.22 13.65
CA THR A 152 -8.94 -5.74 12.73
C THR A 152 -8.52 -4.48 12.00
N ALA A 153 -7.66 -3.67 12.63
CA ALA A 153 -7.16 -2.43 12.06
C ALA A 153 -5.62 -2.44 11.99
N ASP A 154 -5.10 -1.91 10.92
CA ASP A 154 -3.68 -1.66 10.68
C ASP A 154 -3.48 -0.17 10.38
N ILE A 155 -2.39 0.40 10.84
CA ILE A 155 -2.01 1.78 10.55
C ILE A 155 -0.60 1.75 10.00
N SER A 156 -0.40 2.38 8.85
CA SER A 156 0.92 2.52 8.24
C SER A 156 1.22 3.96 7.87
N ILE A 157 2.52 4.27 7.76
CA ILE A 157 3.04 5.51 7.20
C ILE A 157 3.51 5.21 5.78
N PRO A 158 2.81 5.70 4.75
CA PRO A 158 3.28 5.65 3.37
C PRO A 158 4.32 6.74 3.14
N ILE A 159 5.41 6.39 2.46
CA ILE A 159 6.40 7.30 1.91
C ILE A 159 6.58 6.92 0.46
N GLY A 160 6.45 7.86 -0.45
CA GLY A 160 6.49 7.55 -1.88
C GLY A 160 6.80 8.72 -2.78
N VAL A 161 6.86 8.37 -4.04
CA VAL A 161 7.01 9.33 -5.15
C VAL A 161 5.97 9.01 -6.22
N SER A 162 5.46 10.03 -6.88
CA SER A 162 4.62 9.86 -8.06
C SER A 162 5.12 10.72 -9.20
N TYR A 163 4.98 10.19 -10.39
CA TYR A 163 5.26 10.91 -11.62
C TYR A 163 4.02 10.91 -12.51
N GLU A 164 3.59 12.11 -12.87
CA GLU A 164 2.46 12.35 -13.72
C GLU A 164 2.94 12.82 -15.12
N TYR A 165 2.45 12.16 -16.13
CA TYR A 165 2.63 12.57 -17.51
C TYR A 165 1.26 12.67 -18.18
N LYS A 166 0.85 13.88 -18.53
CA LYS A 166 -0.54 14.19 -18.91
C LYS A 166 -1.47 13.79 -17.76
N ASN A 167 -2.32 12.81 -17.99
CA ASN A 167 -3.26 12.29 -16.98
C ASN A 167 -2.85 10.92 -16.43
N ILE A 168 -1.73 10.36 -16.90
CA ILE A 168 -1.25 9.05 -16.44
C ILE A 168 -0.29 9.29 -15.28
N VAL A 169 -0.55 8.61 -14.17
CA VAL A 169 0.25 8.71 -12.95
C VAL A 169 0.88 7.36 -12.63
N LEU A 170 2.20 7.33 -12.54
CA LEU A 170 2.97 6.25 -11.95
C LEU A 170 3.27 6.61 -10.50
N ASP A 171 2.91 5.74 -9.57
CA ASP A 171 3.05 6.00 -8.12
C ASP A 171 3.77 4.81 -7.48
N ALA A 172 4.84 5.10 -6.75
CA ALA A 172 5.62 4.11 -6.01
C ALA A 172 5.65 4.52 -4.54
N ARG A 173 5.18 3.63 -3.65
CA ARG A 173 5.10 3.85 -2.20
C ARG A 173 5.69 2.70 -1.41
N TYR A 174 6.29 3.04 -0.29
CA TYR A 174 6.62 2.11 0.77
C TYR A 174 5.76 2.42 1.99
N CYS A 175 4.95 1.46 2.41
CA CYS A 175 4.07 1.58 3.56
C CYS A 175 4.71 0.88 4.76
N TRP A 176 5.06 1.65 5.77
CA TRP A 176 5.63 1.15 7.02
C TRP A 176 4.53 0.94 8.05
N GLY A 177 4.19 -0.32 8.33
CA GLY A 177 3.19 -0.67 9.35
C GLY A 177 3.66 -0.31 10.76
N LEU A 178 2.81 0.39 11.48
CA LEU A 178 3.04 0.79 12.88
C LEU A 178 2.41 -0.21 13.85
N THR A 179 1.25 -0.75 13.50
CA THR A 179 0.46 -1.66 14.32
C THR A 179 0.92 -3.11 14.18
N LYS A 180 0.62 -3.91 15.19
CA LYS A 180 0.85 -5.36 15.15
C LYS A 180 -0.30 -6.05 14.44
N VAL A 181 0.01 -6.97 13.53
CA VAL A 181 -0.97 -7.83 12.83
C VAL A 181 -1.58 -8.87 13.78
N LEU A 182 -0.77 -9.39 14.71
CA LEU A 182 -1.21 -10.31 15.75
C LEU A 182 -1.12 -9.62 17.11
N ASN A 183 -2.13 -9.82 17.97
CA ASN A 183 -2.18 -9.20 19.29
C ASN A 183 -1.37 -9.96 20.35
N GLN A 184 -0.94 -11.19 20.04
CA GLN A 184 -0.09 -12.00 20.92
C GLN A 184 1.18 -12.45 20.20
N GLY A 185 2.26 -12.68 20.95
CA GLY A 185 3.54 -13.13 20.45
C GLY A 185 4.45 -11.99 19.92
N GLU A 186 5.36 -12.32 19.00
CA GLU A 186 6.25 -11.36 18.38
C GLU A 186 5.49 -10.31 17.57
N ALA A 187 6.04 -9.11 17.50
CA ALA A 187 5.41 -7.98 16.84
C ALA A 187 5.52 -8.09 15.30
N PHE A 188 4.63 -8.85 14.67
CA PHE A 188 4.51 -8.87 13.22
C PHE A 188 3.89 -7.57 12.73
N ARG A 189 4.61 -6.82 11.89
CA ARG A 189 4.15 -5.58 11.27
C ARG A 189 4.18 -5.71 9.78
N ASN A 190 3.18 -5.15 9.11
CA ASN A 190 3.13 -5.10 7.65
C ASN A 190 4.21 -4.16 7.10
N ARG A 191 4.85 -4.59 6.03
CA ARG A 191 5.75 -3.79 5.20
C ARG A 191 5.36 -4.02 3.76
N VAL A 192 4.92 -2.98 3.08
CA VAL A 192 4.37 -3.12 1.74
C VAL A 192 5.02 -2.12 0.81
N PHE A 193 5.64 -2.62 -0.23
CA PHE A 193 6.00 -1.80 -1.39
C PHE A 193 4.87 -1.86 -2.40
N MET A 194 4.38 -0.71 -2.83
CA MET A 194 3.27 -0.57 -3.78
C MET A 194 3.76 0.14 -5.03
N LEU A 195 3.44 -0.40 -6.18
CA LEU A 195 3.65 0.23 -7.49
C LEU A 195 2.31 0.30 -8.19
N SER A 196 1.84 1.50 -8.52
CA SER A 196 0.52 1.74 -9.09
C SER A 196 0.59 2.53 -10.36
N LEU A 197 -0.30 2.23 -11.28
CA LEU A 197 -0.62 3.04 -12.44
C LEU A 197 -2.05 3.58 -12.25
N GLY A 198 -2.22 4.88 -12.43
CA GLY A 198 -3.50 5.56 -12.32
C GLY A 198 -3.76 6.49 -13.48
N TYR A 199 -5.00 6.91 -13.60
CA TYR A 199 -5.41 7.97 -14.52
C TYR A 199 -6.10 9.07 -13.72
N LYS A 200 -5.63 10.30 -13.87
CA LYS A 200 -6.12 11.47 -13.13
C LYS A 200 -7.17 12.20 -13.95
N PHE A 201 -8.36 12.31 -13.40
CA PHE A 201 -9.45 13.12 -13.95
C PHE A 201 -9.51 14.43 -13.17
N GLN A 202 -9.37 15.55 -13.87
CA GLN A 202 -9.60 16.87 -13.30
C GLN A 202 -11.10 17.13 -13.26
N LEU A 203 -11.62 17.58 -12.14
CA LEU A 203 -13.03 17.85 -11.92
C LEU A 203 -13.34 19.36 -11.77
N THR A 204 -12.30 20.16 -11.61
CA THR A 204 -12.38 21.63 -11.62
C THR A 204 -12.03 22.14 -13.01
N ASP A 205 -12.79 23.10 -13.53
CA ASP A 205 -12.55 23.81 -14.78
C ASP A 205 -11.59 24.99 -14.54
#